data_6d4c7d93c10f73ab13e9ea863f666c77
#
_entry.id   6d4c7d93c10f73ab13e9ea863f666c77
#
_cell.length_a   1.000
_cell.length_b   1.000
_cell.length_c   1.000
_cell.angle_alpha   90.00
_cell.angle_beta   90.00
_cell.angle_gamma   90.00
#
_symmetry.space_group_name_H-M   'P 1'
#
loop_
_entity.id
_entity.type
_entity.pdbx_description
1 polymer ?
#
loop_
_entity_poly.entity_id
_entity_poly.type
_entity_poly.pdbx_seq_one_letter_code
_entity_poly.pdbx_strand_id
1 'polypeptide(L)'
;NGAIGKLGDTYTIDAKMFEVATGAAAKTKNATYNGPVDGLITEIEILAWEMMGVKAPKSLTSKRKGTMVTETVRPKTKLGAALRSAVIPGLGQAWTTDYEDVSKKSWYFMGGEAAVGLLALLTYTNLNGANNKAVKNHTNYINATDINDIRTYKEQSESNLNKAESLEKQLELLTTVLMGVHVYNIVDAFLNGPSGEETAATKKQR
;
A
#
# COMPACT_ATOMS: atom_id res chain seq x y z
N ASN A 1 -1.68 -9.37 -31.65
CA ASN A 1 -1.43 -7.97 -31.98
C ASN A 1 -0.20 -7.49 -31.21
N GLY A 2 0.62 -6.64 -31.81
CA GLY A 2 1.81 -6.11 -31.19
C GLY A 2 2.32 -4.85 -31.83
N ALA A 3 3.25 -4.16 -31.13
CA ALA A 3 3.96 -3.00 -31.64
C ALA A 3 5.47 -3.16 -31.35
N ILE A 4 6.29 -2.62 -32.23
CA ILE A 4 7.75 -2.58 -32.07
C ILE A 4 8.18 -1.12 -32.19
N GLY A 5 8.87 -0.63 -31.15
CA GLY A 5 9.55 0.65 -31.16
C GLY A 5 11.07 0.47 -31.27
N LYS A 6 11.79 1.43 -31.85
CA LYS A 6 13.26 1.44 -31.92
C LYS A 6 13.79 2.75 -31.35
N LEU A 7 14.79 2.64 -30.45
CA LEU A 7 15.54 3.77 -29.93
C LEU A 7 17.03 3.40 -29.89
N GLY A 8 17.81 3.95 -30.82
CA GLY A 8 19.21 3.52 -31.02
C GLY A 8 19.30 2.05 -31.43
N ASP A 9 20.07 1.26 -30.67
CA ASP A 9 20.21 -0.20 -30.87
C ASP A 9 19.27 -1.03 -30.00
N THR A 10 18.35 -0.35 -29.31
CA THR A 10 17.37 -0.98 -28.44
C THR A 10 15.99 -1.01 -29.09
N TYR A 11 15.33 -2.15 -29.03
CA TYR A 11 13.98 -2.36 -29.54
C TYR A 11 13.04 -2.65 -28.36
N THR A 12 11.89 -1.99 -28.34
CA THR A 12 10.80 -2.30 -27.42
C THR A 12 9.74 -3.11 -28.17
N ILE A 13 9.30 -4.22 -27.59
CA ILE A 13 8.32 -5.13 -28.18
C ILE A 13 7.12 -5.19 -27.24
N ASP A 14 5.97 -4.74 -27.71
CA ASP A 14 4.69 -4.90 -27.01
C ASP A 14 3.90 -6.00 -27.73
N ALA A 15 3.62 -7.10 -27.03
CA ALA A 15 2.84 -8.21 -27.57
C ALA A 15 1.56 -8.43 -26.74
N LYS A 16 0.42 -8.59 -27.46
CA LYS A 16 -0.90 -8.83 -26.86
C LYS A 16 -1.57 -10.02 -27.52
N MET A 17 -2.07 -10.93 -26.70
CA MET A 17 -2.90 -12.07 -27.12
C MET A 17 -4.33 -11.79 -26.66
N PHE A 18 -5.28 -11.94 -27.60
CA PHE A 18 -6.69 -11.73 -27.34
C PHE A 18 -7.44 -13.05 -27.43
N GLU A 19 -8.44 -13.20 -26.59
CA GLU A 19 -9.42 -14.28 -26.74
C GLU A 19 -10.38 -13.92 -27.88
N VAL A 20 -10.47 -14.79 -28.87
CA VAL A 20 -11.24 -14.50 -30.10
C VAL A 20 -12.74 -14.37 -29.81
N ALA A 21 -13.26 -15.13 -28.85
CA ALA A 21 -14.68 -15.16 -28.53
C ALA A 21 -15.16 -13.87 -27.83
N THR A 22 -14.33 -13.25 -27.00
CA THR A 22 -14.68 -12.12 -26.14
C THR A 22 -14.00 -10.82 -26.55
N GLY A 23 -12.95 -10.88 -27.36
CA GLY A 23 -12.10 -9.73 -27.66
C GLY A 23 -11.24 -9.25 -26.50
N ALA A 24 -11.31 -9.94 -25.34
CA ALA A 24 -10.53 -9.60 -24.16
C ALA A 24 -9.05 -9.93 -24.32
N ALA A 25 -8.17 -9.10 -23.75
CA ALA A 25 -6.73 -9.37 -23.74
C ALA A 25 -6.42 -10.52 -22.76
N ALA A 26 -6.11 -11.70 -23.29
CA ALA A 26 -5.77 -12.89 -22.50
C ALA A 26 -4.37 -12.79 -21.90
N LYS A 27 -3.40 -12.23 -22.61
CA LYS A 27 -2.03 -11.99 -22.12
C LYS A 27 -1.42 -10.76 -22.77
N THR A 28 -0.61 -10.04 -22.01
CA THR A 28 0.21 -8.92 -22.49
C THR A 28 1.64 -9.11 -21.98
N LYS A 29 2.62 -8.94 -22.87
CA LYS A 29 4.04 -8.92 -22.51
C LYS A 29 4.73 -7.74 -23.19
N ASN A 30 5.55 -7.04 -22.41
CA ASN A 30 6.47 -6.02 -22.89
C ASN A 30 7.88 -6.56 -22.74
N ALA A 31 8.70 -6.39 -23.76
CA ALA A 31 10.07 -6.85 -23.76
C ALA A 31 10.99 -5.80 -24.40
N THR A 32 12.20 -5.70 -23.89
CA THR A 32 13.24 -4.86 -24.45
C THR A 32 14.35 -5.76 -25.00
N TYR A 33 14.62 -5.65 -26.29
CA TYR A 33 15.68 -6.37 -26.97
C TYR A 33 16.82 -5.41 -27.28
N ASN A 34 18.03 -5.80 -26.91
CA ASN A 34 19.25 -5.10 -27.27
C ASN A 34 20.12 -6.02 -28.12
N GLY A 35 20.31 -5.67 -29.39
CA GLY A 35 21.06 -6.47 -30.34
C GLY A 35 20.76 -6.10 -31.79
N PRO A 36 21.39 -6.82 -32.72
CA PRO A 36 21.21 -6.55 -34.15
C PRO A 36 19.79 -6.91 -34.61
N VAL A 37 19.29 -6.18 -35.60
CA VAL A 37 17.91 -6.32 -36.10
C VAL A 37 17.57 -7.73 -36.62
N ASP A 38 18.54 -8.46 -37.12
CA ASP A 38 18.36 -9.85 -37.60
C ASP A 38 18.13 -10.85 -36.46
N GLY A 39 18.52 -10.52 -35.23
CA GLY A 39 18.20 -11.28 -34.03
C GLY A 39 16.79 -11.01 -33.48
N LEU A 40 16.18 -9.88 -33.83
CA LEU A 40 14.87 -9.47 -33.32
C LEU A 40 13.76 -10.46 -33.69
N ILE A 41 13.79 -11.04 -34.90
CA ILE A 41 12.80 -12.04 -35.35
C ILE A 41 12.85 -13.27 -34.45
N THR A 42 14.04 -13.76 -34.13
CA THR A 42 14.22 -14.90 -33.24
C THR A 42 13.66 -14.61 -31.84
N GLU A 43 13.84 -13.40 -31.32
CA GLU A 43 13.32 -13.00 -30.02
C GLU A 43 11.80 -12.88 -30.04
N ILE A 44 11.20 -12.38 -31.12
CA ILE A 44 9.73 -12.33 -31.26
C ILE A 44 9.13 -13.74 -31.28
N GLU A 45 9.76 -14.68 -31.99
CA GLU A 45 9.32 -16.08 -31.99
C GLU A 45 9.42 -16.72 -30.62
N ILE A 46 10.51 -16.51 -29.89
CA ILE A 46 10.67 -16.99 -28.51
C ILE A 46 9.58 -16.37 -27.59
N LEU A 47 9.33 -15.07 -27.72
CA LEU A 47 8.29 -14.37 -26.96
C LEU A 47 6.90 -14.95 -27.24
N ALA A 48 6.60 -15.31 -28.48
CA ALA A 48 5.34 -15.95 -28.85
C ALA A 48 5.15 -17.31 -28.15
N TRP A 49 6.18 -18.15 -28.08
CA TRP A 49 6.15 -19.41 -27.32
C TRP A 49 5.90 -19.17 -25.83
N GLU A 50 6.58 -18.22 -25.25
CA GLU A 50 6.40 -17.86 -23.83
C GLU A 50 4.99 -17.30 -23.54
N MET A 51 4.41 -16.55 -24.48
CA MET A 51 3.03 -16.06 -24.34
C MET A 51 2.02 -17.20 -24.35
N MET A 52 2.27 -18.27 -25.08
CA MET A 52 1.46 -19.50 -25.05
C MET A 52 1.67 -20.32 -23.78
N GLY A 53 2.60 -19.94 -22.90
CA GLY A 53 2.93 -20.68 -21.68
C GLY A 53 3.79 -21.92 -21.92
N VAL A 54 4.39 -22.03 -23.10
CA VAL A 54 5.22 -23.17 -23.51
C VAL A 54 6.68 -22.71 -23.66
N LYS A 55 7.64 -23.54 -23.31
CA LYS A 55 9.06 -23.24 -23.50
C LYS A 55 9.40 -23.27 -24.97
N ALA A 56 10.10 -22.25 -25.44
CA ALA A 56 10.59 -22.22 -26.82
C ALA A 56 11.56 -23.39 -27.12
N PRO A 57 11.53 -23.96 -28.35
CA PRO A 57 12.41 -25.03 -28.73
C PRO A 57 13.90 -24.66 -28.57
N LYS A 58 14.75 -25.62 -28.21
CA LYS A 58 16.19 -25.39 -28.05
C LYS A 58 16.87 -24.92 -29.35
N SER A 59 16.40 -25.38 -30.48
CA SER A 59 16.87 -24.94 -31.82
C SER A 59 16.62 -23.45 -32.07
N LEU A 60 15.59 -22.88 -31.47
CA LEU A 60 15.28 -21.46 -31.57
C LEU A 60 16.09 -20.64 -30.55
N THR A 61 16.16 -21.10 -29.31
CA THR A 61 16.91 -20.41 -28.26
C THR A 61 18.43 -20.40 -28.51
N SER A 62 18.98 -21.39 -29.21
CA SER A 62 20.38 -21.42 -29.60
C SER A 62 20.75 -20.39 -30.70
N LYS A 63 19.75 -19.85 -31.41
CA LYS A 63 19.95 -18.80 -32.44
C LYS A 63 19.93 -17.37 -31.87
N ARG A 64 19.72 -17.24 -30.56
CA ARG A 64 19.65 -15.94 -29.90
C ARG A 64 20.94 -15.13 -30.09
N LYS A 65 20.84 -13.92 -30.60
CA LYS A 65 21.96 -13.03 -30.93
C LYS A 65 22.07 -11.81 -30.00
N GLY A 66 21.04 -11.53 -29.22
CA GLY A 66 20.97 -10.37 -28.31
C GLY A 66 20.52 -10.74 -26.93
N THR A 67 20.32 -9.73 -26.11
CA THR A 67 19.79 -9.87 -24.75
C THR A 67 18.36 -9.38 -24.70
N MET A 68 17.45 -10.20 -24.17
CA MET A 68 16.06 -9.84 -23.96
C MET A 68 15.77 -9.66 -22.48
N VAL A 69 15.25 -8.51 -22.10
CA VAL A 69 14.69 -8.25 -20.78
C VAL A 69 13.18 -8.24 -20.90
N THR A 70 12.54 -9.24 -20.35
CA THR A 70 11.08 -9.33 -20.33
C THR A 70 10.58 -8.84 -18.97
N GLU A 71 9.91 -7.73 -18.98
CA GLU A 71 9.22 -7.24 -17.79
C GLU A 71 7.82 -7.87 -17.73
N THR A 72 7.63 -8.76 -16.79
CA THR A 72 6.30 -9.34 -16.51
C THR A 72 5.53 -8.33 -15.66
N VAL A 73 4.79 -7.45 -16.28
CA VAL A 73 3.88 -6.55 -15.57
C VAL A 73 2.76 -7.41 -14.96
N ARG A 74 2.85 -7.65 -13.66
CA ARG A 74 1.76 -8.32 -12.94
C ARG A 74 0.54 -7.39 -12.93
N PRO A 75 -0.64 -7.87 -13.34
CA PRO A 75 -1.83 -7.04 -13.32
C PRO A 75 -2.12 -6.58 -11.89
N LYS A 76 -2.42 -5.30 -11.75
CA LYS A 76 -2.87 -4.74 -10.48
C LYS A 76 -4.24 -5.35 -10.15
N THR A 77 -4.46 -5.81 -8.92
CA THR A 77 -5.69 -6.49 -8.51
C THR A 77 -6.33 -5.79 -7.31
N LYS A 78 -7.65 -5.92 -7.16
CA LYS A 78 -8.41 -5.43 -6.00
C LYS A 78 -7.83 -5.95 -4.68
N LEU A 79 -7.55 -7.25 -4.60
CA LEU A 79 -6.96 -7.86 -3.43
C LEU A 79 -5.55 -7.31 -3.14
N GLY A 80 -4.74 -7.10 -4.19
CA GLY A 80 -3.42 -6.49 -4.06
C GLY A 80 -3.47 -5.06 -3.51
N ALA A 81 -4.49 -4.28 -3.88
CA ALA A 81 -4.73 -2.95 -3.33
C ALA A 81 -5.15 -3.01 -1.86
N ALA A 82 -6.11 -3.87 -1.52
CA ALA A 82 -6.58 -4.05 -0.14
C ALA A 82 -5.46 -4.48 0.81
N LEU A 83 -4.64 -5.46 0.43
CA LEU A 83 -3.51 -5.94 1.24
C LEU A 83 -2.47 -4.84 1.49
N ARG A 84 -2.22 -3.97 0.52
CA ARG A 84 -1.30 -2.83 0.72
C ARG A 84 -1.87 -1.79 1.67
N SER A 85 -3.17 -1.50 1.55
CA SER A 85 -3.87 -0.59 2.47
C SER A 85 -3.98 -1.15 3.89
N ALA A 86 -4.00 -2.48 4.05
CA ALA A 86 -3.97 -3.12 5.37
C ALA A 86 -2.62 -2.95 6.09
N VAL A 87 -1.52 -2.76 5.35
CA VAL A 87 -0.18 -2.57 5.94
C VAL A 87 0.12 -1.07 6.12
N ILE A 88 -0.16 -0.26 5.11
CA ILE A 88 0.04 1.19 5.14
C ILE A 88 -1.23 1.86 4.61
N PRO A 89 -1.91 2.68 5.43
CA PRO A 89 -3.10 3.39 5.01
C PRO A 89 -2.90 4.18 3.71
N GLY A 90 -3.83 4.04 2.77
CA GLY A 90 -3.76 4.74 1.48
C GLY A 90 -2.80 4.15 0.44
N LEU A 91 -1.94 3.19 0.82
CA LEU A 91 -0.95 2.62 -0.12
C LEU A 91 -1.61 1.83 -1.25
N GLY A 92 -2.73 1.18 -1.00
CA GLY A 92 -3.51 0.49 -2.04
C GLY A 92 -4.05 1.45 -3.08
N GLN A 93 -4.61 2.57 -2.66
CA GLN A 93 -5.11 3.63 -3.53
C GLN A 93 -3.97 4.28 -4.33
N ALA A 94 -2.83 4.58 -3.69
CA ALA A 94 -1.65 5.12 -4.35
C ALA A 94 -1.07 4.13 -5.37
N TRP A 95 -1.08 2.84 -5.07
CA TRP A 95 -0.55 1.81 -5.97
C TRP A 95 -1.42 1.59 -7.21
N THR A 96 -2.72 1.90 -7.15
CA THR A 96 -3.64 1.74 -8.29
C THR A 96 -3.59 2.89 -9.26
N THR A 97 -3.19 4.08 -8.82
CA THR A 97 -2.96 5.25 -9.66
C THR A 97 -1.53 5.27 -10.21
N ASP A 98 -1.32 5.77 -11.43
CA ASP A 98 0.02 6.02 -11.95
C ASP A 98 0.69 7.12 -11.11
N TYR A 99 2.02 7.06 -10.95
CA TYR A 99 2.81 7.90 -10.03
C TYR A 99 2.60 9.42 -10.19
N GLU A 100 2.14 9.87 -11.33
CA GLU A 100 1.87 11.28 -11.61
C GLU A 100 0.52 11.76 -11.07
N ASP A 101 -0.39 10.84 -10.73
CA ASP A 101 -1.73 11.14 -10.26
C ASP A 101 -2.00 10.39 -8.94
N VAL A 102 -1.19 10.69 -7.91
CA VAL A 102 -1.43 10.15 -6.57
C VAL A 102 -2.81 10.60 -6.14
N SER A 103 -3.75 9.67 -6.09
CA SER A 103 -5.13 9.96 -5.75
C SER A 103 -5.17 10.77 -4.44
N LYS A 104 -5.86 11.90 -4.44
CA LYS A 104 -6.08 12.73 -3.23
C LYS A 104 -6.59 11.89 -2.06
N LYS A 105 -7.34 10.84 -2.35
CA LYS A 105 -7.84 9.83 -1.40
C LYS A 105 -6.73 9.12 -0.63
N SER A 106 -5.63 8.75 -1.29
CA SER A 106 -4.46 8.14 -0.66
C SER A 106 -3.91 9.02 0.46
N TRP A 107 -3.74 10.31 0.19
CA TRP A 107 -3.26 11.28 1.16
C TRP A 107 -4.24 11.52 2.31
N TYR A 108 -5.56 11.48 2.07
CA TYR A 108 -6.56 11.60 3.13
C TYR A 108 -6.50 10.41 4.09
N PHE A 109 -6.36 9.19 3.61
CA PHE A 109 -6.20 8.03 4.47
C PHE A 109 -4.88 8.05 5.22
N MET A 110 -3.78 8.27 4.52
CA MET A 110 -2.43 8.30 5.12
C MET A 110 -2.32 9.42 6.17
N GLY A 111 -2.69 10.65 5.81
CA GLY A 111 -2.62 11.80 6.69
C GLY A 111 -3.64 11.73 7.83
N GLY A 112 -4.88 11.31 7.55
CA GLY A 112 -5.94 11.18 8.55
C GLY A 112 -5.60 10.15 9.62
N GLU A 113 -5.21 8.94 9.22
CA GLU A 113 -4.83 7.90 10.18
C GLU A 113 -3.56 8.26 10.96
N ALA A 114 -2.57 8.89 10.29
CA ALA A 114 -1.37 9.38 10.98
C ALA A 114 -1.70 10.46 12.03
N ALA A 115 -2.62 11.38 11.73
CA ALA A 115 -3.04 12.41 12.66
C ALA A 115 -3.78 11.82 13.86
N VAL A 116 -4.74 10.91 13.65
CA VAL A 116 -5.47 10.24 14.75
C VAL A 116 -4.52 9.37 15.57
N GLY A 117 -3.59 8.65 14.92
CA GLY A 117 -2.57 7.85 15.60
C GLY A 117 -1.65 8.69 16.49
N LEU A 118 -1.23 9.86 16.01
CA LEU A 118 -0.43 10.80 16.80
C LEU A 118 -1.21 11.33 18.00
N LEU A 119 -2.48 11.69 17.81
CA LEU A 119 -3.34 12.11 18.93
C LEU A 119 -3.53 11.00 19.96
N ALA A 120 -3.73 9.76 19.52
CA ALA A 120 -3.82 8.61 20.41
C ALA A 120 -2.52 8.40 21.21
N LEU A 121 -1.36 8.52 20.58
CA LEU A 121 -0.06 8.43 21.22
C LEU A 121 0.14 9.53 22.27
N LEU A 122 -0.21 10.78 21.95
CA LEU A 122 -0.13 11.90 22.90
C LEU A 122 -1.09 11.70 24.07
N THR A 123 -2.30 11.22 23.82
CA THR A 123 -3.28 10.90 24.88
C THR A 123 -2.77 9.78 25.78
N TYR A 124 -2.18 8.72 25.20
CA TYR A 124 -1.57 7.63 25.95
C TYR A 124 -0.41 8.10 26.85
N THR A 125 0.48 8.96 26.34
CA THR A 125 1.59 9.51 27.15
C THR A 125 1.09 10.39 28.29
N ASN A 126 0.04 11.19 28.04
CA ASN A 126 -0.60 12.02 29.07
C ASN A 126 -1.33 11.17 30.13
N LEU A 127 -1.99 10.08 29.71
CA LEU A 127 -2.63 9.11 30.60
C LEU A 127 -1.60 8.48 31.55
N ASN A 128 -0.49 7.99 31.01
CA ASN A 128 0.58 7.43 31.84
C ASN A 128 1.16 8.47 32.81
N GLY A 129 1.32 9.70 32.35
CA GLY A 129 1.76 10.81 33.23
C GLY A 129 0.78 11.11 34.35
N ALA A 130 -0.52 11.09 34.08
CA ALA A 130 -1.57 11.31 35.12
C ALA A 130 -1.60 10.14 36.12
N ASN A 131 -1.56 8.91 35.66
CA ASN A 131 -1.51 7.71 36.48
C ASN A 131 -0.29 7.72 37.43
N ASN A 132 0.90 7.99 36.90
CA ASN A 132 2.12 8.06 37.70
C ASN A 132 2.04 9.14 38.79
N LYS A 133 1.47 10.30 38.47
CA LYS A 133 1.25 11.37 39.44
C LYS A 133 0.22 10.98 40.50
N ALA A 134 -0.87 10.31 40.10
CA ALA A 134 -1.87 9.83 41.02
C ALA A 134 -1.27 8.85 42.04
N VAL A 135 -0.53 7.84 41.56
CA VAL A 135 0.16 6.84 42.40
C VAL A 135 1.16 7.51 43.34
N LYS A 136 1.99 8.43 42.82
CA LYS A 136 2.96 9.16 43.65
C LYS A 136 2.26 9.97 44.77
N ASN A 137 1.21 10.73 44.43
CA ASN A 137 0.49 11.52 45.38
C ASN A 137 -0.27 10.66 46.39
N HIS A 138 -0.81 9.50 45.94
CA HIS A 138 -1.39 8.54 46.87
C HIS A 138 -0.37 7.97 47.85
N THR A 139 0.84 7.63 47.42
CA THR A 139 1.92 7.19 48.30
C THR A 139 2.34 8.30 49.27
N ASN A 140 2.42 9.54 48.83
CA ASN A 140 2.70 10.66 49.70
C ASN A 140 1.59 10.88 50.72
N TYR A 141 0.31 10.76 50.30
CA TYR A 141 -0.86 10.85 51.19
C TYR A 141 -0.83 9.84 52.32
N ILE A 142 -0.54 8.56 52.05
CA ILE A 142 -0.51 7.51 53.09
C ILE A 142 0.69 7.63 54.03
N ASN A 143 1.75 8.32 53.65
CA ASN A 143 2.96 8.53 54.45
C ASN A 143 3.01 9.91 55.11
N ALA A 144 2.08 10.81 54.83
CA ALA A 144 2.05 12.14 55.40
C ALA A 144 1.58 12.10 56.88
N THR A 145 2.19 12.93 57.71
CA THR A 145 1.85 13.09 59.12
C THR A 145 1.21 14.45 59.42
N ASP A 146 1.46 15.45 58.59
CA ASP A 146 0.84 16.77 58.68
C ASP A 146 -0.54 16.78 58.00
N ILE A 147 -1.53 17.40 58.66
CA ILE A 147 -2.93 17.41 58.18
C ILE A 147 -3.09 18.19 56.86
N ASN A 148 -2.29 19.20 56.60
CA ASN A 148 -2.35 19.96 55.35
C ASN A 148 -1.74 19.17 54.20
N ASP A 149 -0.65 18.44 54.45
CA ASP A 149 -0.03 17.55 53.50
C ASP A 149 -0.98 16.39 53.14
N ILE A 150 -1.61 15.77 54.14
CA ILE A 150 -2.63 14.72 53.92
C ILE A 150 -3.73 15.21 52.99
N ARG A 151 -4.29 16.41 53.26
CA ARG A 151 -5.34 16.99 52.41
C ARG A 151 -4.84 17.26 51.00
N THR A 152 -3.69 17.92 50.88
CA THR A 152 -3.12 18.31 49.61
C THR A 152 -2.82 17.10 48.73
N TYR A 153 -2.16 16.08 49.25
CA TYR A 153 -1.83 14.89 48.47
C TYR A 153 -3.05 14.06 48.09
N LYS A 154 -4.07 14.00 48.96
CA LYS A 154 -5.34 13.37 48.68
C LYS A 154 -6.03 14.05 47.49
N GLU A 155 -6.22 15.37 47.57
CA GLU A 155 -6.86 16.15 46.49
C GLU A 155 -6.10 16.04 45.17
N GLN A 156 -4.77 16.09 45.20
CA GLN A 156 -3.94 15.93 44.01
C GLN A 156 -4.03 14.50 43.43
N SER A 157 -4.10 13.47 44.28
CA SER A 157 -4.27 12.09 43.82
C SER A 157 -5.61 11.92 43.14
N GLU A 158 -6.70 12.35 43.73
CA GLU A 158 -8.05 12.29 43.18
C GLU A 158 -8.18 13.08 41.87
N SER A 159 -7.60 14.28 41.82
CA SER A 159 -7.58 15.11 40.59
C SER A 159 -6.84 14.40 39.44
N ASN A 160 -5.69 13.76 39.71
CA ASN A 160 -4.93 13.05 38.70
C ASN A 160 -5.63 11.74 38.26
N LEU A 161 -6.36 11.05 39.15
CA LEU A 161 -7.19 9.90 38.81
C LEU A 161 -8.34 10.31 37.86
N ASN A 162 -9.08 11.37 38.21
CA ASN A 162 -10.16 11.89 37.36
C ASN A 162 -9.65 12.29 35.98
N LYS A 163 -8.45 12.89 35.92
CA LYS A 163 -7.79 13.21 34.66
C LYS A 163 -7.41 11.95 33.88
N ALA A 164 -6.88 10.92 34.54
CA ALA A 164 -6.54 9.65 33.92
C ALA A 164 -7.77 8.98 33.33
N GLU A 165 -8.88 8.91 34.04
CA GLU A 165 -10.16 8.36 33.58
C GLU A 165 -10.69 9.09 32.33
N SER A 166 -10.60 10.43 32.33
CA SER A 166 -11.00 11.21 31.13
C SER A 166 -10.11 10.92 29.92
N LEU A 167 -8.79 10.79 30.13
CA LEU A 167 -7.84 10.47 29.06
C LEU A 167 -8.01 9.03 28.55
N GLU A 168 -8.36 8.08 29.41
CA GLU A 168 -8.68 6.71 29.04
C GLU A 168 -9.87 6.66 28.09
N LYS A 169 -10.97 7.34 28.42
CA LYS A 169 -12.15 7.46 27.56
C LYS A 169 -11.83 8.11 26.21
N GLN A 170 -10.96 9.13 26.21
CA GLN A 170 -10.49 9.75 24.95
C GLN A 170 -9.65 8.79 24.14
N LEU A 171 -8.76 8.02 24.75
CA LEU A 171 -7.92 7.04 24.07
C LEU A 171 -8.77 5.92 23.45
N GLU A 172 -9.77 5.42 24.18
CA GLU A 172 -10.73 4.43 23.68
C GLU A 172 -11.48 4.95 22.44
N LEU A 173 -11.96 6.19 22.47
CA LEU A 173 -12.62 6.80 21.32
C LEU A 173 -11.66 6.93 20.13
N LEU A 174 -10.45 7.44 20.35
CA LEU A 174 -9.46 7.63 19.29
C LEU A 174 -9.06 6.30 18.64
N THR A 175 -8.85 5.25 19.43
CA THR A 175 -8.51 3.91 18.93
C THR A 175 -9.68 3.29 18.15
N THR A 176 -10.91 3.47 18.61
CA THR A 176 -12.12 3.01 17.91
C THR A 176 -12.27 3.71 16.55
N VAL A 177 -12.08 5.03 16.52
CA VAL A 177 -12.12 5.81 15.27
C VAL A 177 -11.00 5.36 14.32
N LEU A 178 -9.77 5.19 14.82
CA LEU A 178 -8.63 4.74 14.03
C LEU A 178 -8.90 3.38 13.39
N MET A 179 -9.40 2.41 14.15
CA MET A 179 -9.76 1.08 13.64
C MET A 179 -10.87 1.16 12.58
N GLY A 180 -11.90 1.97 12.82
CA GLY A 180 -13.01 2.15 11.87
C GLY A 180 -12.55 2.76 10.53
N VAL A 181 -11.72 3.80 10.60
CA VAL A 181 -11.15 4.45 9.40
C VAL A 181 -10.21 3.49 8.67
N HIS A 182 -9.40 2.70 9.38
CA HIS A 182 -8.49 1.73 8.79
C HIS A 182 -9.24 0.61 8.05
N VAL A 183 -10.27 0.04 8.66
CA VAL A 183 -11.14 -0.95 8.00
C VAL A 183 -11.82 -0.35 6.76
N TYR A 184 -12.35 0.86 6.87
CA TYR A 184 -12.95 1.56 5.74
C TYR A 184 -11.94 1.78 4.59
N ASN A 185 -10.70 2.18 4.91
CA ASN A 185 -9.62 2.33 3.93
C ASN A 185 -9.32 1.02 3.18
N ILE A 186 -9.27 -0.13 3.87
CA ILE A 186 -9.05 -1.44 3.26
C ILE A 186 -10.20 -1.80 2.32
N VAL A 187 -11.43 -1.61 2.77
CA VAL A 187 -12.65 -1.87 1.97
C VAL A 187 -12.70 -0.97 0.75
N ASP A 188 -12.40 0.33 0.91
CA ASP A 188 -12.34 1.29 -0.20
C ASP A 188 -11.28 0.87 -1.24
N ALA A 189 -10.08 0.46 -0.81
CA ALA A 189 -9.04 -0.03 -1.69
C ALA A 189 -9.45 -1.31 -2.45
N PHE A 190 -10.23 -2.19 -1.82
CA PHE A 190 -10.76 -3.38 -2.46
C PHE A 190 -11.85 -3.04 -3.48
N LEU A 191 -12.83 -2.25 -3.11
CA LEU A 191 -13.99 -1.95 -3.97
C LEU A 191 -13.58 -1.12 -5.19
N ASN A 192 -12.72 -0.12 -4.99
CA ASN A 192 -12.26 0.82 -6.00
C ASN A 192 -10.92 0.42 -6.64
N GLY A 193 -10.35 -0.71 -6.25
CA GLY A 193 -9.14 -1.27 -6.86
C GLY A 193 -9.41 -1.77 -8.28
N PRO A 194 -8.37 -1.84 -9.15
CA PRO A 194 -8.53 -2.28 -10.52
C PRO A 194 -8.94 -3.75 -10.59
N SER A 195 -9.95 -4.06 -11.37
CA SER A 195 -10.13 -5.40 -11.91
C SER A 195 -8.96 -5.62 -12.89
N GLY A 196 -8.24 -6.73 -12.77
CA GLY A 196 -7.01 -7.00 -13.54
C GLY A 196 -7.08 -6.77 -15.07
N GLU A 197 -8.26 -6.53 -15.60
CA GLU A 197 -8.56 -6.19 -16.99
C GLU A 197 -8.35 -4.69 -17.33
N GLU A 198 -8.61 -3.77 -16.37
CA GLU A 198 -8.55 -2.32 -16.62
C GLU A 198 -7.11 -1.80 -16.83
N THR A 199 -6.12 -2.42 -16.21
CA THR A 199 -4.72 -1.93 -16.29
C THR A 199 -4.11 -2.07 -17.69
N ALA A 200 -4.65 -2.95 -18.52
CA ALA A 200 -4.20 -3.14 -19.91
C ALA A 200 -4.84 -2.14 -20.90
N ALA A 201 -6.03 -1.65 -20.59
CA ALA A 201 -6.81 -0.76 -21.47
C ALA A 201 -6.45 0.72 -21.31
N THR A 202 -6.16 1.18 -20.09
CA THR A 202 -5.97 2.61 -19.78
C THR A 202 -4.66 3.19 -20.31
N LYS A 203 -3.62 2.37 -20.53
CA LYS A 203 -2.37 2.80 -21.18
C LYS A 203 -2.51 3.14 -22.68
N LYS A 204 -3.69 2.94 -23.27
CA LYS A 204 -3.91 3.13 -24.72
C LYS A 204 -4.51 4.49 -25.09
N GLN A 205 -4.84 5.35 -24.10
CA GLN A 205 -5.53 6.63 -24.34
C GLN A 205 -4.75 7.89 -23.90
N ARG A 206 -3.47 7.78 -23.54
CA ARG A 206 -2.62 8.96 -23.27
C ARG A 206 -1.39 9.00 -24.15
#